data_8e0d01a8590b0410fae1c13085de6158
#
_entry.id   8e0d01a8590b0410fae1c13085de6158
#
_cell.length_a   1.000
_cell.length_b   1.000
_cell.length_c   1.000
_cell.angle_alpha   90.00
_cell.angle_beta   90.00
_cell.angle_gamma   90.00
#
_symmetry.space_group_name_H-M   'P 1'
#
loop_
_entity.id
_entity.type
_entity.pdbx_description
1 polymer ?
#
loop_
_entity_poly.entity_id
_entity_poly.type
_entity_poly.pdbx_seq_one_letter_code
_entity_poly.pdbx_strand_id
1 'polypeptide(L)'
;MELGFCSKERKFRTERMLEMKVHQIKIDFHVTEQISRFVYVYILEANSLYLIDSGVFGCEKQIVDYLDSIGRNTADIKGIFLTHAHPDHIGSAAWFQEHTGCRIYASEGEKRWIEDIDLQFKERPIPNYYQLAGKSSKVDVVVKDGDKIELEDGVIVSVIRTAGHSCDEVSYLACGNLFIGDSVPVKGDIPIFIDEQETRKTLHILKDTKGVKTYYPAWDQAYTAEMMDSKLSEAGELVDILKKTVSELDDGSGLSVLVERVCDRLKMPMLKSNPLFGKTIECLRQAT
;
A
#
# COMPACT_ATOMS: atom_id res chain seq x y z
N MET A 1 -39.64 32.48 -37.42
CA MET A 1 -38.44 31.90 -38.07
C MET A 1 -37.31 31.94 -37.06
N GLU A 2 -37.32 30.98 -36.17
CA GLU A 2 -36.28 30.85 -35.15
C GLU A 2 -35.55 29.52 -35.29
N LEU A 3 -34.27 29.68 -35.39
CA LEU A 3 -33.31 28.67 -35.77
C LEU A 3 -33.00 27.72 -34.59
N GLY A 4 -33.26 26.43 -34.78
CA GLY A 4 -32.74 25.37 -33.97
C GLY A 4 -31.27 25.13 -34.30
N PHE A 5 -30.36 25.66 -33.48
CA PHE A 5 -28.99 25.23 -33.40
C PHE A 5 -28.68 24.99 -31.91
N CYS A 6 -28.63 23.78 -31.48
CA CYS A 6 -27.84 23.26 -30.39
C CYS A 6 -28.36 21.92 -29.88
N SER A 7 -28.12 20.82 -30.56
CA SER A 7 -28.26 19.50 -29.97
C SER A 7 -27.29 18.41 -30.47
N LYS A 8 -26.34 18.77 -31.36
CA LYS A 8 -25.41 17.77 -31.91
C LYS A 8 -24.03 17.72 -31.26
N GLU A 9 -23.61 18.73 -30.51
CA GLU A 9 -22.28 18.75 -29.90
C GLU A 9 -22.19 18.06 -28.52
N ARG A 10 -23.30 17.78 -27.86
CA ARG A 10 -23.29 17.06 -26.57
C ARG A 10 -23.28 15.54 -26.68
N LYS A 11 -23.49 14.97 -27.87
CA LYS A 11 -23.57 13.50 -28.06
C LYS A 11 -22.23 12.83 -28.38
N PHE A 12 -21.16 13.59 -28.70
CA PHE A 12 -19.85 13.03 -29.06
C PHE A 12 -18.84 12.95 -27.91
N ARG A 13 -19.25 13.30 -26.68
CA ARG A 13 -18.36 13.29 -25.50
C ARG A 13 -18.52 12.04 -24.61
N THR A 14 -19.34 11.08 -25.03
CA THR A 14 -19.80 9.98 -24.14
C THR A 14 -19.24 8.60 -24.43
N GLU A 15 -18.24 8.40 -25.29
CA GLU A 15 -17.74 7.06 -25.59
C GLU A 15 -16.23 6.91 -25.78
N ARG A 16 -15.43 7.89 -25.35
CA ARG A 16 -14.03 7.57 -25.09
C ARG A 16 -13.93 7.16 -23.62
N MET A 17 -14.15 5.88 -23.32
CA MET A 17 -13.67 5.34 -22.06
C MET A 17 -12.16 5.58 -22.04
N LEU A 18 -11.74 6.49 -21.17
CA LEU A 18 -10.33 6.80 -20.99
C LEU A 18 -9.64 5.51 -20.57
N GLU A 19 -8.77 5.04 -21.42
CA GLU A 19 -8.00 3.82 -21.20
C GLU A 19 -6.83 4.20 -20.28
N MET A 20 -7.07 4.10 -18.96
CA MET A 20 -6.01 4.23 -17.97
C MET A 20 -5.14 2.99 -18.03
N LYS A 21 -3.84 3.16 -18.28
CA LYS A 21 -2.88 2.07 -18.17
C LYS A 21 -2.30 2.00 -16.76
N VAL A 22 -2.00 0.79 -16.33
CA VAL A 22 -1.29 0.54 -15.08
C VAL A 22 0.07 -0.04 -15.42
N HIS A 23 1.12 0.60 -14.91
CA HIS A 23 2.48 0.09 -15.00
C HIS A 23 2.90 -0.40 -13.61
N GLN A 24 3.52 -1.56 -13.55
CA GLN A 24 4.04 -2.16 -12.33
C GLN A 24 5.56 -2.14 -12.38
N ILE A 25 6.20 -1.51 -11.40
CA ILE A 25 7.65 -1.40 -11.29
C ILE A 25 8.08 -2.15 -10.05
N LYS A 26 8.92 -3.17 -10.22
CA LYS A 26 9.52 -3.88 -9.10
C LYS A 26 10.75 -3.14 -8.62
N ILE A 27 10.76 -2.75 -7.36
CA ILE A 27 11.89 -2.09 -6.69
C ILE A 27 12.53 -3.11 -5.77
N ASP A 28 13.68 -3.65 -6.17
CA ASP A 28 14.47 -4.52 -5.30
C ASP A 28 15.37 -3.66 -4.40
N PHE A 29 15.41 -3.98 -3.10
CA PHE A 29 16.21 -3.24 -2.12
C PHE A 29 16.75 -4.14 -1.02
N HIS A 30 17.68 -3.62 -0.22
CA HIS A 30 18.25 -4.30 0.92
C HIS A 30 17.81 -3.62 2.22
N VAL A 31 17.16 -4.37 3.11
CA VAL A 31 16.90 -3.92 4.49
C VAL A 31 18.20 -3.95 5.31
N THR A 32 19.01 -4.98 5.09
CA THR A 32 20.39 -5.12 5.57
C THR A 32 21.22 -5.80 4.49
N GLU A 33 22.54 -5.89 4.65
CA GLU A 33 23.40 -6.63 3.71
C GLU A 33 22.94 -8.08 3.46
N GLN A 34 22.26 -8.70 4.43
CA GLN A 34 21.81 -10.09 4.38
C GLN A 34 20.32 -10.25 4.02
N ILE A 35 19.54 -9.15 4.07
CA ILE A 35 18.10 -9.21 3.87
C ILE A 35 17.73 -8.39 2.65
N SER A 36 17.47 -9.08 1.55
CA SER A 36 16.92 -8.49 0.31
C SER A 36 15.40 -8.57 0.33
N ARG A 37 14.76 -7.49 -0.09
CA ARG A 37 13.30 -7.39 -0.24
C ARG A 37 12.98 -6.72 -1.58
N PHE A 38 11.73 -6.70 -1.92
CA PHE A 38 11.22 -5.88 -3.02
C PHE A 38 9.90 -5.23 -2.61
N VAL A 39 9.51 -4.19 -3.33
CA VAL A 39 8.18 -3.60 -3.26
C VAL A 39 7.75 -3.22 -4.68
N TYR A 40 6.47 -3.28 -4.98
CA TYR A 40 5.94 -2.75 -6.22
C TYR A 40 5.48 -1.31 -6.05
N VAL A 41 5.94 -0.45 -6.95
CA VAL A 41 5.37 0.88 -7.19
C VAL A 41 4.52 0.79 -8.45
N TYR A 42 3.36 1.44 -8.45
CA TYR A 42 2.48 1.44 -9.61
C TYR A 42 2.36 2.84 -10.18
N ILE A 43 2.25 2.93 -11.52
CA ILE A 43 1.99 4.18 -12.21
C ILE A 43 0.64 4.07 -12.90
N LEU A 44 -0.25 5.00 -12.61
CA LEU A 44 -1.49 5.21 -13.34
C LEU A 44 -1.18 6.18 -14.48
N GLU A 45 -1.21 5.70 -15.71
CA GLU A 45 -1.04 6.54 -16.89
C GLU A 45 -2.40 6.89 -17.48
N ALA A 46 -2.76 8.16 -17.35
CA ALA A 46 -3.81 8.84 -18.07
C ALA A 46 -3.15 9.89 -19.00
N ASN A 47 -3.65 11.12 -19.12
CA ASN A 47 -2.89 12.17 -19.78
C ASN A 47 -1.64 12.52 -18.96
N SER A 48 -1.80 12.63 -17.65
CA SER A 48 -0.70 12.76 -16.68
C SER A 48 -0.40 11.42 -16.02
N LEU A 49 0.64 11.40 -15.18
CA LEU A 49 1.05 10.23 -14.40
C LEU A 49 0.74 10.43 -12.93
N TYR A 50 0.32 9.35 -12.28
CA TYR A 50 0.10 9.30 -10.84
C TYR A 50 0.74 8.03 -10.28
N LEU A 51 1.51 8.17 -9.21
CA LEU A 51 2.10 7.02 -8.55
C LEU A 51 1.17 6.50 -7.45
N ILE A 52 1.13 5.19 -7.27
CA ILE A 52 0.67 4.56 -6.05
C ILE A 52 1.92 4.07 -5.34
N ASP A 53 2.17 4.65 -4.17
CA ASP A 53 3.40 4.54 -3.41
C ASP A 53 4.64 5.04 -4.16
N SER A 54 5.78 5.11 -3.52
CA SER A 54 6.98 5.70 -4.09
C SER A 54 8.24 4.83 -3.91
N GLY A 55 8.10 3.63 -3.33
CA GLY A 55 9.23 2.76 -3.05
C GLY A 55 10.11 3.27 -1.91
N VAL A 56 11.31 2.72 -1.80
CA VAL A 56 12.34 3.14 -0.85
C VAL A 56 13.11 4.35 -1.36
N PHE A 57 13.72 5.10 -0.46
CA PHE A 57 14.66 6.16 -0.82
C PHE A 57 15.82 5.60 -1.66
N GLY A 58 16.21 6.35 -2.70
CA GLY A 58 17.26 5.95 -3.65
C GLY A 58 16.76 5.13 -4.83
N CYS A 59 15.48 4.74 -4.87
CA CYS A 59 14.91 4.04 -6.03
C CYS A 59 14.41 5.00 -7.14
N GLU A 60 14.49 6.32 -6.95
CA GLU A 60 13.98 7.33 -7.88
C GLU A 60 14.50 7.11 -9.29
N LYS A 61 15.81 6.78 -9.41
CA LYS A 61 16.42 6.52 -10.71
C LYS A 61 15.75 5.35 -11.44
N GLN A 62 15.33 4.30 -10.75
CA GLN A 62 14.67 3.14 -11.37
C GLN A 62 13.32 3.56 -11.96
N ILE A 63 12.57 4.41 -11.24
CA ILE A 63 11.28 4.94 -11.70
C ILE A 63 11.49 5.89 -12.88
N VAL A 64 12.49 6.79 -12.81
CA VAL A 64 12.84 7.72 -13.92
C VAL A 64 13.26 6.96 -15.17
N ASP A 65 14.18 5.99 -15.05
CA ASP A 65 14.62 5.16 -16.19
C ASP A 65 13.44 4.41 -16.83
N TYR A 66 12.48 3.94 -16.00
CA TYR A 66 11.26 3.31 -16.51
C TYR A 66 10.39 4.30 -17.28
N LEU A 67 10.19 5.52 -16.76
CA LEU A 67 9.42 6.57 -17.45
C LEU A 67 10.05 6.90 -18.79
N ASP A 68 11.37 7.08 -18.84
CA ASP A 68 12.10 7.33 -20.09
C ASP A 68 11.89 6.19 -21.10
N SER A 69 11.86 4.95 -20.65
CA SER A 69 11.66 3.78 -21.50
C SER A 69 10.28 3.72 -22.17
N ILE A 70 9.28 4.36 -21.58
CA ILE A 70 7.92 4.47 -22.12
C ILE A 70 7.64 5.82 -22.77
N GLY A 71 8.67 6.67 -22.96
CA GLY A 71 8.57 7.98 -23.59
C GLY A 71 7.89 9.03 -22.71
N ARG A 72 7.92 8.86 -21.41
CA ARG A 72 7.38 9.81 -20.41
C ARG A 72 8.53 10.40 -19.59
N ASN A 73 8.22 11.42 -18.80
CA ASN A 73 9.21 12.05 -17.93
C ASN A 73 8.60 12.43 -16.56
N THR A 74 9.45 12.81 -15.62
CA THR A 74 9.03 13.13 -14.25
C THR A 74 8.08 14.33 -14.18
N ALA A 75 8.16 15.30 -15.12
CA ALA A 75 7.26 16.45 -15.15
C ALA A 75 5.78 16.05 -15.44
N ASP A 76 5.55 14.83 -15.95
CA ASP A 76 4.22 14.29 -16.17
C ASP A 76 3.57 13.81 -14.86
N ILE A 77 4.36 13.59 -13.79
CA ILE A 77 3.85 13.15 -12.49
C ILE A 77 3.12 14.30 -11.80
N LYS A 78 1.82 14.12 -11.53
CA LYS A 78 0.96 15.13 -10.88
C LYS A 78 0.58 14.78 -9.46
N GLY A 79 0.69 13.51 -9.07
CA GLY A 79 0.37 13.09 -7.71
C GLY A 79 0.96 11.75 -7.32
N ILE A 80 1.10 11.55 -6.03
CA ILE A 80 1.47 10.30 -5.39
C ILE A 80 0.39 9.96 -4.38
N PHE A 81 -0.24 8.82 -4.54
CA PHE A 81 -1.21 8.25 -3.64
C PHE A 81 -0.50 7.25 -2.72
N LEU A 82 -0.26 7.62 -1.49
CA LEU A 82 0.40 6.76 -0.50
C LEU A 82 -0.65 5.87 0.18
N THR A 83 -0.44 4.56 0.14
CA THR A 83 -1.32 3.61 0.80
C THR A 83 -1.17 3.71 2.31
N HIS A 84 0.06 3.80 2.79
CA HIS A 84 0.42 3.97 4.19
C HIS A 84 1.85 4.52 4.34
N ALA A 85 2.29 4.75 5.59
CA ALA A 85 3.51 5.50 5.88
C ALA A 85 4.78 4.64 6.02
N HIS A 86 4.77 3.32 5.73
CA HIS A 86 6.00 2.55 5.91
C HIS A 86 7.11 2.97 4.93
N PRO A 87 8.41 2.83 5.33
CA PRO A 87 9.54 3.40 4.60
C PRO A 87 9.66 2.97 3.13
N ASP A 88 9.25 1.76 2.82
CA ASP A 88 9.27 1.19 1.47
C ASP A 88 8.10 1.65 0.58
N HIS A 89 7.19 2.46 1.12
CA HIS A 89 6.10 3.10 0.40
C HIS A 89 6.31 4.61 0.25
N ILE A 90 6.95 5.26 1.24
CA ILE A 90 7.11 6.72 1.25
C ILE A 90 8.50 7.19 0.85
N GLY A 91 9.48 6.30 0.71
CA GLY A 91 10.91 6.63 0.71
C GLY A 91 11.34 7.63 -0.36
N SER A 92 10.77 7.58 -1.54
CA SER A 92 11.08 8.52 -2.64
C SER A 92 10.06 9.65 -2.78
N ALA A 93 9.00 9.71 -1.95
CA ALA A 93 7.93 10.70 -2.08
C ALA A 93 8.46 12.14 -1.99
N ALA A 94 9.33 12.41 -1.03
CA ALA A 94 9.94 13.74 -0.87
C ALA A 94 10.75 14.16 -2.10
N TRP A 95 11.52 13.24 -2.68
CA TRP A 95 12.29 13.52 -3.88
C TRP A 95 11.38 13.92 -5.06
N PHE A 96 10.34 13.13 -5.32
CA PHE A 96 9.39 13.47 -6.39
C PHE A 96 8.66 14.77 -6.12
N GLN A 97 8.22 15.03 -4.89
CA GLN A 97 7.56 16.28 -4.52
C GLN A 97 8.48 17.50 -4.77
N GLU A 98 9.75 17.41 -4.37
CA GLU A 98 10.75 18.47 -4.56
C GLU A 98 11.04 18.73 -6.05
N HIS A 99 11.10 17.69 -6.90
CA HIS A 99 11.52 17.81 -8.30
C HIS A 99 10.37 18.05 -9.28
N THR A 100 9.16 17.68 -8.94
CA THR A 100 8.02 17.76 -9.86
C THR A 100 6.92 18.69 -9.38
N GLY A 101 6.89 19.02 -8.09
CA GLY A 101 5.78 19.73 -7.46
C GLY A 101 4.48 18.91 -7.40
N CYS A 102 4.57 17.58 -7.55
CA CYS A 102 3.41 16.70 -7.46
C CYS A 102 2.77 16.74 -6.06
N ARG A 103 1.46 16.52 -6.01
CA ARG A 103 0.72 16.46 -4.74
C ARG A 103 0.85 15.09 -4.10
N ILE A 104 0.98 15.06 -2.77
CA ILE A 104 0.94 13.83 -1.99
C ILE A 104 -0.42 13.68 -1.32
N TYR A 105 -1.04 12.52 -1.56
CA TYR A 105 -2.32 12.09 -1.01
C TYR A 105 -2.06 10.98 0.01
N ALA A 106 -2.57 11.13 1.23
CA ALA A 106 -2.47 10.11 2.28
C ALA A 106 -3.62 10.25 3.28
N SER A 107 -3.90 9.20 4.04
CA SER A 107 -4.89 9.24 5.11
C SER A 107 -4.41 10.05 6.31
N GLU A 108 -5.34 10.52 7.16
CA GLU A 108 -5.01 11.37 8.31
C GLU A 108 -4.14 10.63 9.33
N GLY A 109 -4.42 9.36 9.58
CA GLY A 109 -3.67 8.57 10.55
C GLY A 109 -2.21 8.32 10.16
N GLU A 110 -1.92 8.25 8.86
CA GLU A 110 -0.57 8.04 8.32
C GLU A 110 0.23 9.34 8.18
N LYS A 111 -0.46 10.48 8.03
CA LYS A 111 0.15 11.79 7.74
C LYS A 111 1.29 12.15 8.69
N ARG A 112 1.11 11.95 10.01
CA ARG A 112 2.10 12.37 10.99
C ARG A 112 3.47 11.70 10.83
N TRP A 113 3.49 10.44 10.34
CA TRP A 113 4.71 9.71 10.07
C TRP A 113 5.34 10.08 8.72
N ILE A 114 4.51 10.44 7.74
CA ILE A 114 4.97 10.93 6.44
C ILE A 114 5.64 12.29 6.59
N GLU A 115 5.06 13.18 7.41
CA GLU A 115 5.57 14.54 7.64
C GLU A 115 6.68 14.61 8.69
N ASP A 116 6.87 13.56 9.50
CA ASP A 116 7.91 13.46 10.52
C ASP A 116 8.47 12.03 10.59
N ILE A 117 9.48 11.74 9.75
CA ILE A 117 10.14 10.43 9.74
C ILE A 117 10.93 10.13 11.02
N ASP A 118 11.37 11.16 11.76
CA ASP A 118 12.04 10.96 13.05
C ASP A 118 11.06 10.46 14.10
N LEU A 119 9.82 10.99 14.09
CA LEU A 119 8.73 10.48 14.91
C LEU A 119 8.42 9.02 14.56
N GLN A 120 8.32 8.70 13.26
CA GLN A 120 8.09 7.33 12.83
C GLN A 120 9.20 6.39 13.32
N PHE A 121 10.47 6.77 13.14
CA PHE A 121 11.60 5.98 13.63
C PHE A 121 11.54 5.74 15.14
N LYS A 122 11.18 6.77 15.90
CA LYS A 122 11.04 6.67 17.36
C LYS A 122 9.95 5.69 17.78
N GLU A 123 8.81 5.68 17.07
CA GLU A 123 7.64 4.83 17.39
C GLU A 123 7.75 3.43 16.77
N ARG A 124 8.43 3.31 15.64
CA ARG A 124 8.59 2.05 14.88
C ARG A 124 10.03 1.90 14.34
N PRO A 125 11.01 1.67 15.23
CA PRO A 125 12.39 1.50 14.79
C PRO A 125 12.58 0.22 14.00
N ILE A 126 13.23 0.33 12.83
CA ILE A 126 13.69 -0.79 12.02
C ILE A 126 15.15 -0.57 11.59
N PRO A 127 15.91 -1.64 11.26
CA PRO A 127 17.26 -1.49 10.73
C PRO A 127 17.29 -0.64 9.46
N ASN A 128 18.31 0.18 9.32
CA ASN A 128 18.57 1.05 8.16
C ASN A 128 17.41 1.97 7.79
N TYR A 129 16.60 2.34 8.77
CA TYR A 129 15.38 3.13 8.57
C TYR A 129 15.55 4.34 7.66
N TYR A 130 16.52 5.23 7.95
CA TYR A 130 16.74 6.46 7.18
C TYR A 130 17.22 6.20 5.74
N GLN A 131 17.86 5.07 5.50
CA GLN A 131 18.27 4.65 4.15
C GLN A 131 17.07 4.14 3.33
N LEU A 132 15.99 3.77 3.99
CA LEU A 132 14.74 3.34 3.35
C LEU A 132 13.73 4.48 3.24
N ALA A 133 13.56 5.28 4.31
CA ALA A 133 12.56 6.34 4.39
C ALA A 133 13.00 7.68 3.75
N GLY A 134 14.32 7.93 3.68
CA GLY A 134 14.88 9.14 3.09
C GLY A 134 14.55 10.41 3.90
N LYS A 135 13.58 11.20 3.44
CA LYS A 135 13.16 12.47 4.03
C LYS A 135 11.66 12.52 4.25
N SER A 136 11.24 13.35 5.20
CA SER A 136 9.84 13.73 5.34
C SER A 136 9.31 14.43 4.09
N SER A 137 8.07 14.15 3.76
CA SER A 137 7.34 14.85 2.69
C SER A 137 6.06 15.47 3.23
N LYS A 138 5.53 16.47 2.55
CA LYS A 138 4.31 17.14 2.96
C LYS A 138 3.10 16.46 2.35
N VAL A 139 2.12 16.08 3.18
CA VAL A 139 0.82 15.62 2.69
C VAL A 139 -0.01 16.82 2.26
N ASP A 140 -0.27 16.95 0.96
CA ASP A 140 -1.02 18.07 0.39
C ASP A 140 -2.53 17.84 0.44
N VAL A 141 -2.95 16.59 0.37
CA VAL A 141 -4.37 16.19 0.39
C VAL A 141 -4.57 15.03 1.35
N VAL A 142 -5.32 15.28 2.39
CA VAL A 142 -5.75 14.24 3.32
C VAL A 142 -6.95 13.54 2.72
N VAL A 143 -6.88 12.21 2.61
CA VAL A 143 -7.96 11.37 2.08
C VAL A 143 -8.58 10.52 3.17
N LYS A 144 -9.83 10.12 2.98
CA LYS A 144 -10.58 9.25 3.89
C LYS A 144 -11.45 8.26 3.13
N ASP A 145 -11.92 7.26 3.84
CA ASP A 145 -12.83 6.26 3.30
C ASP A 145 -14.03 6.88 2.57
N GLY A 146 -14.31 6.37 1.38
CA GLY A 146 -15.40 6.82 0.51
C GLY A 146 -15.09 8.05 -0.33
N ASP A 147 -13.94 8.71 -0.17
CA ASP A 147 -13.57 9.84 -1.02
C ASP A 147 -13.41 9.40 -2.48
N LYS A 148 -13.76 10.33 -3.38
CA LYS A 148 -13.62 10.19 -4.82
C LYS A 148 -12.82 11.36 -5.34
N ILE A 149 -11.62 11.08 -5.80
CA ILE A 149 -10.69 12.08 -6.32
C ILE A 149 -10.75 12.02 -7.83
N GLU A 150 -11.25 13.07 -8.44
CA GLU A 150 -11.25 13.21 -9.89
C GLU A 150 -9.85 13.66 -10.34
N LEU A 151 -9.22 12.81 -11.11
CA LEU A 151 -7.99 13.13 -11.83
C LEU A 151 -8.33 13.84 -13.13
N GLU A 152 -7.32 14.28 -13.85
CA GLU A 152 -7.47 14.78 -15.22
C GLU A 152 -8.23 13.74 -16.07
N ASP A 153 -9.03 14.22 -17.01
CA ASP A 153 -9.78 13.38 -17.97
C ASP A 153 -10.93 12.52 -17.39
N GLY A 154 -11.39 12.83 -16.18
CA GLY A 154 -12.53 12.14 -15.57
C GLY A 154 -12.23 10.75 -15.02
N VAL A 155 -10.97 10.37 -14.89
CA VAL A 155 -10.57 9.19 -14.12
C VAL A 155 -10.83 9.48 -12.64
N ILE A 156 -11.60 8.62 -12.00
CA ILE A 156 -11.92 8.73 -10.57
C ILE A 156 -11.10 7.70 -9.80
N VAL A 157 -10.37 8.16 -8.81
CA VAL A 157 -9.73 7.33 -7.77
C VAL A 157 -10.64 7.32 -6.55
N SER A 158 -11.16 6.15 -6.20
CA SER A 158 -11.96 5.96 -4.99
C SER A 158 -11.06 5.45 -3.87
N VAL A 159 -11.21 6.03 -2.68
CA VAL A 159 -10.45 5.67 -1.49
C VAL A 159 -11.26 4.68 -0.65
N ILE A 160 -10.62 3.61 -0.22
CA ILE A 160 -11.22 2.55 0.60
C ILE A 160 -10.30 2.35 1.80
N ARG A 161 -10.81 2.48 3.03
CA ARG A 161 -10.00 2.23 4.23
C ARG A 161 -9.76 0.73 4.39
N THR A 162 -8.49 0.33 4.45
CA THR A 162 -8.03 -1.05 4.56
C THR A 162 -6.98 -1.20 5.67
N ALA A 163 -7.26 -0.62 6.82
CA ALA A 163 -6.37 -0.65 7.97
C ALA A 163 -6.19 -2.05 8.57
N GLY A 164 -5.17 -2.21 9.38
CA GLY A 164 -4.80 -3.45 10.05
C GLY A 164 -3.31 -3.73 9.97
N HIS A 165 -2.70 -3.59 8.79
CA HIS A 165 -1.26 -3.60 8.60
C HIS A 165 -0.62 -2.31 9.16
N SER A 166 -1.22 -1.17 8.89
CA SER A 166 -0.95 0.09 9.56
C SER A 166 -2.23 0.70 10.13
N CYS A 167 -2.12 1.80 10.87
CA CYS A 167 -3.23 2.34 11.67
C CYS A 167 -4.38 2.90 10.83
N ASP A 168 -4.07 3.42 9.64
CA ASP A 168 -5.05 4.07 8.77
C ASP A 168 -4.73 3.86 7.28
N GLU A 169 -4.21 2.67 6.94
CA GLU A 169 -3.93 2.28 5.57
C GLU A 169 -5.18 2.38 4.70
N VAL A 170 -4.98 2.82 3.47
CA VAL A 170 -6.03 2.94 2.46
C VAL A 170 -5.63 2.24 1.16
N SER A 171 -6.64 1.69 0.49
CA SER A 171 -6.53 1.17 -0.86
C SER A 171 -7.14 2.16 -1.85
N TYR A 172 -6.65 2.16 -3.09
CA TYR A 172 -7.10 3.06 -4.15
C TYR A 172 -7.69 2.28 -5.32
N LEU A 173 -8.95 2.54 -5.65
CA LEU A 173 -9.64 1.92 -6.78
C LEU A 173 -9.76 2.91 -7.94
N ALA A 174 -9.19 2.57 -9.09
CA ALA A 174 -9.29 3.34 -10.31
C ALA A 174 -9.53 2.44 -11.54
N CYS A 175 -10.58 2.69 -12.32
CA CYS A 175 -10.91 1.96 -13.56
C CYS A 175 -10.91 0.42 -13.42
N GLY A 176 -11.30 -0.09 -12.25
CA GLY A 176 -11.35 -1.54 -11.97
C GLY A 176 -10.03 -2.12 -11.46
N ASN A 177 -9.02 -1.30 -11.23
CA ASN A 177 -7.74 -1.68 -10.65
C ASN A 177 -7.69 -1.22 -9.19
N LEU A 178 -7.53 -2.16 -8.25
CA LEU A 178 -7.48 -1.89 -6.82
C LEU A 178 -6.07 -2.11 -6.28
N PHE A 179 -5.44 -1.03 -5.82
CA PHE A 179 -4.10 -1.02 -5.23
C PHE A 179 -4.26 -1.13 -3.73
N ILE A 180 -3.80 -2.23 -3.15
CA ILE A 180 -4.12 -2.63 -1.78
C ILE A 180 -2.94 -2.51 -0.80
N GLY A 181 -1.81 -1.94 -1.24
CA GLY A 181 -0.63 -1.81 -0.38
C GLY A 181 -0.25 -3.15 0.26
N ASP A 182 -0.14 -3.15 1.57
CA ASP A 182 0.24 -4.29 2.41
C ASP A 182 -0.93 -4.86 3.22
N SER A 183 -2.17 -4.46 2.87
CA SER A 183 -3.38 -4.75 3.66
C SER A 183 -3.66 -6.25 3.86
N VAL A 184 -3.08 -7.12 3.04
CA VAL A 184 -3.34 -8.57 3.06
C VAL A 184 -2.10 -9.33 3.51
N PRO A 185 -2.13 -9.98 4.68
CA PRO A 185 -1.03 -10.83 5.14
C PRO A 185 -0.75 -11.98 4.16
N VAL A 186 0.50 -12.12 3.75
CA VAL A 186 0.92 -13.12 2.75
C VAL A 186 1.43 -14.38 3.44
N LYS A 187 0.86 -15.53 3.11
CA LYS A 187 1.34 -16.83 3.60
C LYS A 187 2.72 -17.14 3.01
N GLY A 188 3.67 -17.45 3.89
CA GLY A 188 5.06 -17.73 3.50
C GLY A 188 5.98 -16.51 3.50
N ASP A 189 5.45 -15.34 3.78
CA ASP A 189 6.20 -14.12 4.06
C ASP A 189 6.03 -13.70 5.54
N ILE A 190 6.45 -12.49 5.89
CA ILE A 190 6.28 -11.93 7.23
C ILE A 190 4.83 -11.44 7.36
N PRO A 191 3.98 -12.08 8.16
CA PRO A 191 2.62 -11.60 8.38
C PRO A 191 2.66 -10.40 9.34
N ILE A 192 2.51 -9.20 8.80
CA ILE A 192 2.57 -7.95 9.56
C ILE A 192 1.16 -7.36 9.67
N PHE A 193 0.68 -7.24 10.88
CA PHE A 193 -0.50 -6.44 11.22
C PHE A 193 -0.42 -6.00 12.69
N ILE A 194 -1.01 -4.84 12.98
CA ILE A 194 -1.01 -4.20 14.29
C ILE A 194 -2.40 -4.18 14.94
N ASP A 195 -3.42 -4.57 14.18
CA ASP A 195 -4.80 -4.70 14.65
C ASP A 195 -5.48 -5.89 13.96
N GLU A 196 -5.74 -6.95 14.72
CA GLU A 196 -6.35 -8.18 14.23
C GLU A 196 -7.78 -7.97 13.73
N GLN A 197 -8.58 -7.17 14.45
CA GLN A 197 -9.98 -6.92 14.10
C GLN A 197 -10.08 -6.07 12.83
N GLU A 198 -9.27 -5.02 12.71
CA GLU A 198 -9.21 -4.21 11.50
C GLU A 198 -8.70 -5.04 10.31
N THR A 199 -7.68 -5.90 10.49
CA THR A 199 -7.22 -6.81 9.43
C THR A 199 -8.37 -7.70 8.93
N ARG A 200 -9.15 -8.30 9.81
CA ARG A 200 -10.31 -9.11 9.39
C ARG A 200 -11.37 -8.30 8.66
N LYS A 201 -11.68 -7.10 9.15
CA LYS A 201 -12.62 -6.19 8.44
C LYS A 201 -12.10 -5.87 7.05
N THR A 202 -10.81 -5.57 6.93
CA THR A 202 -10.15 -5.29 5.65
C THR A 202 -10.28 -6.45 4.67
N LEU A 203 -10.06 -7.71 5.12
CA LEU A 203 -10.24 -8.87 4.25
C LEU A 203 -11.69 -8.98 3.74
N HIS A 204 -12.70 -8.67 4.57
CA HIS A 204 -14.10 -8.63 4.15
C HIS A 204 -14.39 -7.46 3.19
N ILE A 205 -13.87 -6.26 3.49
CA ILE A 205 -14.03 -5.08 2.62
C ILE A 205 -13.46 -5.36 1.24
N LEU A 206 -12.24 -5.91 1.15
CA LEU A 206 -11.61 -6.23 -0.12
C LEU A 206 -12.42 -7.27 -0.91
N LYS A 207 -12.97 -8.29 -0.25
CA LYS A 207 -13.83 -9.30 -0.86
C LYS A 207 -15.13 -8.71 -1.41
N ASP A 208 -15.73 -7.77 -0.67
CA ASP A 208 -17.04 -7.20 -0.99
C ASP A 208 -16.97 -6.00 -1.95
N THR A 209 -15.76 -5.47 -2.21
CA THR A 209 -15.54 -4.32 -3.10
C THR A 209 -15.97 -4.66 -4.53
N LYS A 210 -16.94 -3.90 -5.06
CA LYS A 210 -17.50 -4.15 -6.39
C LYS A 210 -16.70 -3.45 -7.49
N GLY A 211 -16.75 -4.04 -8.69
CA GLY A 211 -16.15 -3.46 -9.89
C GLY A 211 -14.63 -3.64 -10.00
N VAL A 212 -14.02 -4.39 -9.09
CA VAL A 212 -12.59 -4.73 -9.17
C VAL A 212 -12.38 -5.83 -10.19
N LYS A 213 -11.44 -5.60 -11.10
CA LYS A 213 -10.96 -6.58 -12.09
C LYS A 213 -9.62 -7.16 -11.69
N THR A 214 -8.73 -6.30 -11.17
CA THR A 214 -7.37 -6.67 -10.79
C THR A 214 -7.01 -6.02 -9.46
N TYR A 215 -6.41 -6.81 -8.57
CA TYR A 215 -5.84 -6.38 -7.31
C TYR A 215 -4.32 -6.30 -7.44
N TYR A 216 -3.74 -5.24 -6.89
CA TYR A 216 -2.33 -4.92 -6.96
C TYR A 216 -1.76 -4.76 -5.54
N PRO A 217 -1.30 -5.85 -4.90
CA PRO A 217 -0.58 -5.77 -3.63
C PRO A 217 0.85 -5.26 -3.85
N ALA A 218 1.45 -4.68 -2.80
CA ALA A 218 2.80 -4.13 -2.92
C ALA A 218 3.92 -5.20 -2.85
N TRP A 219 3.66 -6.35 -2.21
CA TRP A 219 4.66 -7.39 -1.97
C TRP A 219 4.35 -8.73 -2.63
N ASP A 220 3.37 -8.79 -3.50
CA ASP A 220 2.99 -10.01 -4.23
C ASP A 220 2.59 -9.65 -5.66
N GLN A 221 2.36 -10.66 -6.49
CA GLN A 221 1.92 -10.43 -7.86
C GLN A 221 0.50 -9.85 -7.95
N ALA A 222 0.17 -9.26 -9.08
CA ALA A 222 -1.20 -8.85 -9.36
C ALA A 222 -2.14 -10.07 -9.47
N TYR A 223 -3.36 -9.92 -8.97
CA TYR A 223 -4.37 -10.98 -8.93
C TYR A 223 -5.65 -10.56 -9.66
N THR A 224 -6.25 -11.46 -10.41
CA THR A 224 -7.66 -11.29 -10.84
C THR A 224 -8.58 -11.37 -9.63
N ALA A 225 -9.81 -10.86 -9.74
CA ALA A 225 -10.80 -10.94 -8.69
C ALA A 225 -11.04 -12.40 -8.22
N GLU A 226 -11.05 -13.35 -9.16
CA GLU A 226 -11.23 -14.78 -8.85
C GLU A 226 -10.04 -15.35 -8.05
N MET A 227 -8.81 -15.01 -8.43
CA MET A 227 -7.60 -15.45 -7.70
C MET A 227 -7.53 -14.82 -6.30
N MET A 228 -7.99 -13.56 -6.17
CA MET A 228 -7.96 -12.83 -4.92
C MET A 228 -8.86 -13.44 -3.85
N ASP A 229 -10.00 -14.02 -4.21
CA ASP A 229 -10.87 -14.72 -3.24
C ASP A 229 -10.13 -15.83 -2.49
N SER A 230 -9.28 -16.60 -3.18
CA SER A 230 -8.45 -17.62 -2.54
C SER A 230 -7.38 -16.99 -1.63
N LYS A 231 -6.77 -15.89 -2.07
CA LYS A 231 -5.75 -15.18 -1.28
C LYS A 231 -6.31 -14.57 0.00
N LEU A 232 -7.49 -13.97 -0.07
CA LEU A 232 -8.17 -13.43 1.10
C LEU A 232 -8.54 -14.56 2.09
N SER A 233 -8.96 -15.73 1.60
CA SER A 233 -9.23 -16.90 2.43
C SER A 233 -7.95 -17.42 3.09
N GLU A 234 -6.85 -17.56 2.35
CA GLU A 234 -5.53 -17.94 2.88
C GLU A 234 -5.04 -16.97 3.97
N ALA A 235 -5.23 -15.67 3.76
CA ALA A 235 -4.87 -14.64 4.73
C ALA A 235 -5.71 -14.76 6.03
N GLY A 236 -7.02 -14.98 5.89
CA GLY A 236 -7.92 -15.20 7.02
C GLY A 236 -7.51 -16.44 7.84
N GLU A 237 -7.23 -17.56 7.16
CA GLU A 237 -6.72 -18.78 7.81
C GLU A 237 -5.39 -18.55 8.52
N LEU A 238 -4.48 -17.75 7.93
CA LEU A 238 -3.20 -17.42 8.56
C LEU A 238 -3.40 -16.63 9.85
N VAL A 239 -4.30 -15.63 9.85
CA VAL A 239 -4.67 -14.88 11.06
C VAL A 239 -5.26 -15.80 12.13
N ASP A 240 -6.14 -16.73 11.75
CA ASP A 240 -6.74 -17.72 12.67
C ASP A 240 -5.68 -18.63 13.29
N ILE A 241 -4.77 -19.17 12.48
CA ILE A 241 -3.67 -20.02 12.94
C ILE A 241 -2.76 -19.27 13.91
N LEU A 242 -2.39 -18.04 13.59
CA LEU A 242 -1.55 -17.20 14.45
C LEU A 242 -2.25 -16.91 15.77
N LYS A 243 -3.51 -16.44 15.73
CA LYS A 243 -4.30 -16.15 16.94
C LYS A 243 -4.44 -17.35 17.85
N LYS A 244 -4.84 -18.50 17.30
CA LYS A 244 -4.95 -19.76 18.04
C LYS A 244 -3.62 -20.14 18.67
N THR A 245 -2.52 -20.07 17.91
CA THR A 245 -1.18 -20.46 18.39
C THR A 245 -0.72 -19.55 19.52
N VAL A 246 -0.94 -18.24 19.40
CA VAL A 246 -0.62 -17.27 20.48
C VAL A 246 -1.43 -17.60 21.74
N SER A 247 -2.74 -17.77 21.61
CA SER A 247 -3.63 -18.10 22.74
C SER A 247 -3.24 -19.40 23.45
N GLU A 248 -2.78 -20.42 22.70
CA GLU A 248 -2.35 -21.71 23.28
C GLU A 248 -0.98 -21.63 23.97
N LEU A 249 -0.09 -20.74 23.53
CA LEU A 249 1.31 -20.69 23.99
C LEU A 249 1.60 -19.55 24.97
N ASP A 250 0.67 -18.60 25.12
CA ASP A 250 0.84 -17.48 26.06
C ASP A 250 0.60 -17.93 27.49
N ASP A 251 1.68 -18.04 28.24
CA ASP A 251 1.69 -18.40 29.67
C ASP A 251 2.04 -17.20 30.57
N GLY A 252 1.98 -15.98 30.00
CA GLY A 252 2.38 -14.75 30.69
C GLY A 252 3.88 -14.43 30.62
N SER A 253 4.67 -15.25 29.91
CA SER A 253 6.11 -14.98 29.69
C SER A 253 6.34 -13.72 28.85
N GLY A 254 7.60 -13.25 28.79
CA GLY A 254 7.96 -12.08 27.97
C GLY A 254 7.67 -12.29 26.48
N LEU A 255 7.41 -11.19 25.77
CA LEU A 255 7.04 -11.20 24.35
C LEU A 255 8.05 -11.99 23.49
N SER A 256 9.36 -11.80 23.70
CA SER A 256 10.40 -12.51 22.95
C SER A 256 10.31 -14.03 23.09
N VAL A 257 9.98 -14.53 24.29
CA VAL A 257 9.81 -15.95 24.54
C VAL A 257 8.56 -16.49 23.83
N LEU A 258 7.47 -15.72 23.85
CA LEU A 258 6.24 -16.09 23.14
C LEU A 258 6.48 -16.14 21.63
N VAL A 259 7.15 -15.12 21.05
CA VAL A 259 7.53 -15.08 19.63
C VAL A 259 8.35 -16.31 19.24
N GLU A 260 9.35 -16.68 20.05
CA GLU A 260 10.18 -17.86 19.81
C GLU A 260 9.35 -19.14 19.77
N ARG A 261 8.48 -19.34 20.77
CA ARG A 261 7.58 -20.52 20.85
C ARG A 261 6.60 -20.61 19.68
N VAL A 262 6.02 -19.47 19.28
CA VAL A 262 5.14 -19.39 18.10
C VAL A 262 5.90 -19.75 16.83
N CYS A 263 7.09 -19.19 16.64
CA CYS A 263 7.95 -19.50 15.50
C CYS A 263 8.33 -20.99 15.45
N ASP A 264 8.65 -21.60 16.58
CA ASP A 264 8.97 -23.03 16.64
C ASP A 264 7.76 -23.89 16.32
N ARG A 265 6.59 -23.58 16.89
CA ARG A 265 5.33 -24.28 16.62
C ARG A 265 4.95 -24.24 15.15
N LEU A 266 5.09 -23.06 14.51
CA LEU A 266 4.68 -22.82 13.12
C LEU A 266 5.81 -23.06 12.11
N LYS A 267 7.01 -23.47 12.57
CA LYS A 267 8.20 -23.72 11.74
C LYS A 267 8.63 -22.48 10.92
N MET A 268 8.64 -21.31 11.57
CA MET A 268 9.02 -20.01 11.00
C MET A 268 10.30 -19.46 11.67
N PRO A 269 11.44 -20.19 11.69
CA PRO A 269 12.62 -19.83 12.49
C PRO A 269 13.22 -18.49 12.11
N MET A 270 13.06 -18.04 10.85
CA MET A 270 13.56 -16.75 10.36
C MET A 270 12.83 -15.54 10.97
N LEU A 271 11.67 -15.73 11.58
CA LEU A 271 10.90 -14.65 12.19
C LEU A 271 11.17 -14.45 13.68
N LYS A 272 11.96 -15.32 14.33
CA LYS A 272 12.22 -15.27 15.78
C LYS A 272 12.76 -13.92 16.27
N SER A 273 13.62 -13.27 15.47
CA SER A 273 14.20 -11.96 15.78
C SER A 273 13.62 -10.83 14.95
N ASN A 274 12.53 -11.07 14.21
CA ASN A 274 11.92 -10.05 13.37
C ASN A 274 11.04 -9.12 14.22
N PRO A 275 11.37 -7.82 14.34
CA PRO A 275 10.64 -6.90 15.21
C PRO A 275 9.20 -6.65 14.72
N LEU A 276 8.96 -6.74 13.41
CA LEU A 276 7.64 -6.52 12.83
C LEU A 276 6.71 -7.70 13.12
N PHE A 277 7.22 -8.93 13.03
CA PHE A 277 6.47 -10.11 13.47
C PHE A 277 6.21 -10.08 14.98
N GLY A 278 7.17 -9.56 15.76
CA GLY A 278 6.97 -9.33 17.20
C GLY A 278 5.75 -8.44 17.48
N LYS A 279 5.54 -7.39 16.69
CA LYS A 279 4.35 -6.52 16.79
C LYS A 279 3.04 -7.25 16.48
N THR A 280 3.04 -8.13 15.50
CA THR A 280 1.89 -8.99 15.19
C THR A 280 1.55 -9.92 16.36
N ILE A 281 2.54 -10.55 16.99
CA ILE A 281 2.32 -11.41 18.17
C ILE A 281 1.83 -10.58 19.37
N GLU A 282 2.39 -9.37 19.58
CA GLU A 282 1.94 -8.45 20.62
C GLU A 282 0.47 -8.04 20.42
N CYS A 283 0.07 -7.71 19.20
CA CYS A 283 -1.31 -7.41 18.83
C CYS A 283 -2.26 -8.58 19.14
N LEU A 284 -1.89 -9.79 18.75
CA LEU A 284 -2.71 -10.99 18.97
C LEU A 284 -2.83 -11.34 20.44
N ARG A 285 -1.78 -11.11 21.24
CA ARG A 285 -1.77 -11.30 22.70
C ARG A 285 -2.75 -10.36 23.41
N GLN A 286 -2.87 -9.11 22.95
CA GLN A 286 -3.79 -8.12 23.53
C GLN A 286 -5.25 -8.39 23.17
N ALA A 287 -5.50 -9.09 22.08
CA ALA A 287 -6.84 -9.44 21.58
C ALA A 287 -7.40 -10.74 22.19
N THR A 288 -6.63 -11.40 23.09
CA THR A 288 -7.02 -12.62 23.79
C THR A 288 -7.47 -12.28 25.20
#